data_2c1fb5dfabad499011f0092ac30a0d42
#
_entry.id   2c1fb5dfabad499011f0092ac30a0d42
#
_cell.length_a   1.000
_cell.length_b   1.000
_cell.length_c   1.000
_cell.angle_alpha   90.00
_cell.angle_beta   90.00
_cell.angle_gamma   90.00
#
_symmetry.space_group_name_H-M   'P 1'
#
loop_
_entity.id
_entity.type
_entity.pdbx_description
1 polymer ?
#
loop_
_entity_poly.entity_id
_entity_poly.type
_entity_poly.pdbx_seq_one_letter_code
_entity_poly.pdbx_strand_id
1 'polypeptide(L)'
;QTRVADELHLDFPASDRGLDEDSRLKGSSVLDVLRTLQRELQCQQGKEALFMAGSFAYDLIASFEDLPEVPQGSNDCPDYCFYVAETLITIDHIKQSTQLVACLFGGEEDEQLDARYARLTARLESFKQACQQPLPAPQGTAPLTGALAVDKGDKQFCAEVEKLKGFIRRGDIFQ
;
A
#
# COMPACT_ATOMS: atom_id res chain seq x y z
N GLN A 1 -19.68 2.07 -8.23
CA GLN A 1 -18.95 3.01 -7.37
C GLN A 1 -19.70 3.17 -6.06
N THR A 2 -19.09 2.81 -4.96
CA THR A 2 -19.67 2.93 -3.62
C THR A 2 -18.70 3.74 -2.76
N ARG A 3 -19.23 4.74 -2.06
CA ARG A 3 -18.48 5.53 -1.08
C ARG A 3 -18.95 5.14 0.32
N VAL A 4 -18.00 4.71 1.15
CA VAL A 4 -18.23 4.37 2.56
C VAL A 4 -17.31 5.23 3.40
N ALA A 5 -17.84 6.25 4.05
CA ALA A 5 -17.07 7.23 4.82
C ALA A 5 -15.95 7.86 3.96
N ASP A 6 -14.68 7.60 4.30
CA ASP A 6 -13.50 8.12 3.59
C ASP A 6 -12.92 7.10 2.58
N GLU A 7 -13.70 6.10 2.18
CA GLU A 7 -13.29 5.06 1.24
C GLU A 7 -14.06 5.15 -0.07
N LEU A 8 -13.39 4.87 -1.17
CA LEU A 8 -13.94 4.76 -2.51
C LEU A 8 -13.70 3.35 -3.04
N HIS A 9 -14.77 2.57 -3.16
CA HIS A 9 -14.74 1.26 -3.78
C HIS A 9 -15.08 1.37 -5.27
N LEU A 10 -14.24 0.78 -6.10
CA LEU A 10 -14.38 0.81 -7.55
C LEU A 10 -14.33 -0.61 -8.10
N ASP A 11 -15.40 -0.96 -8.82
CA ASP A 11 -15.47 -2.23 -9.53
C ASP A 11 -15.22 -1.98 -11.01
N PHE A 12 -14.34 -2.77 -11.60
CA PHE A 12 -14.03 -2.69 -13.01
C PHE A 12 -14.58 -3.91 -13.75
N PRO A 13 -15.18 -3.72 -14.92
CA PRO A 13 -15.54 -4.86 -15.76
C PRO A 13 -14.26 -5.61 -16.17
N ALA A 14 -14.40 -6.91 -16.37
CA ALA A 14 -13.32 -7.70 -16.91
C ALA A 14 -12.84 -7.11 -18.25
N SER A 15 -11.53 -7.11 -18.48
CA SER A 15 -10.95 -6.66 -19.73
C SER A 15 -11.44 -7.53 -20.89
N ASP A 16 -11.60 -6.93 -22.07
CA ASP A 16 -11.94 -7.68 -23.30
C ASP A 16 -10.77 -8.60 -23.67
N ARG A 17 -10.98 -9.89 -23.44
CA ARG A 17 -9.98 -10.95 -23.69
C ARG A 17 -9.77 -11.24 -25.19
N GLY A 18 -10.61 -10.67 -26.05
CA GLY A 18 -10.49 -10.81 -27.51
C GLY A 18 -9.44 -9.93 -28.15
N LEU A 19 -8.84 -9.00 -27.40
CA LEU A 19 -7.80 -8.09 -27.90
C LEU A 19 -6.42 -8.75 -27.84
N ASP A 20 -5.55 -8.40 -28.79
CA ASP A 20 -4.13 -8.75 -28.73
C ASP A 20 -3.44 -8.06 -27.55
N GLU A 21 -2.27 -8.55 -27.15
CA GLU A 21 -1.53 -8.07 -25.96
C GLU A 21 -1.24 -6.58 -26.04
N ASP A 22 -0.79 -6.08 -27.17
CA ASP A 22 -0.47 -4.67 -27.38
C ASP A 22 -1.70 -3.76 -27.22
N SER A 23 -2.85 -4.21 -27.69
CA SER A 23 -4.12 -3.48 -27.56
C SER A 23 -4.65 -3.51 -26.15
N ARG A 24 -4.50 -4.61 -25.45
CA ARG A 24 -4.86 -4.73 -24.02
C ARG A 24 -4.01 -3.79 -23.16
N LEU A 25 -2.70 -3.73 -23.38
CA LEU A 25 -1.79 -2.85 -22.63
C LEU A 25 -2.04 -1.35 -22.88
N LYS A 26 -2.61 -1.00 -24.05
CA LYS A 26 -2.96 0.39 -24.38
C LYS A 26 -4.39 0.77 -24.01
N GLY A 27 -5.21 -0.20 -23.66
CA GLY A 27 -6.59 0.00 -23.23
C GLY A 27 -6.70 0.60 -21.84
N SER A 28 -7.94 0.91 -21.43
CA SER A 28 -8.24 1.33 -20.05
C SER A 28 -7.91 0.20 -19.08
N SER A 29 -7.24 0.54 -18.00
CA SER A 29 -6.85 -0.43 -16.98
C SER A 29 -7.32 0.00 -15.60
N VAL A 30 -7.37 -0.95 -14.67
CA VAL A 30 -7.68 -0.69 -13.25
C VAL A 30 -6.70 0.32 -12.63
N LEU A 31 -5.52 0.49 -13.20
CA LEU A 31 -4.49 1.44 -12.75
C LEU A 31 -4.78 2.90 -13.16
N ASP A 32 -5.71 3.13 -14.09
CA ASP A 32 -6.04 4.49 -14.55
C ASP A 32 -6.67 5.36 -13.48
N VAL A 33 -7.27 4.74 -12.46
CA VAL A 33 -7.74 5.46 -11.28
C VAL A 33 -6.58 6.13 -10.55
N LEU A 34 -5.49 5.40 -10.32
CA LEU A 34 -4.32 5.95 -9.64
C LEU A 34 -3.66 7.07 -10.46
N ARG A 35 -3.59 6.91 -11.78
CA ARG A 35 -3.09 7.93 -12.70
C ARG A 35 -3.99 9.17 -12.70
N THR A 36 -5.30 8.96 -12.69
CA THR A 36 -6.27 10.05 -12.62
C THR A 36 -6.17 10.80 -11.30
N LEU A 37 -6.10 10.10 -10.18
CA LEU A 37 -5.90 10.73 -8.87
C LEU A 37 -4.61 11.55 -8.82
N GLN A 38 -3.49 11.02 -9.33
CA GLN A 38 -2.24 11.76 -9.42
C GLN A 38 -2.33 13.03 -10.26
N ARG A 39 -3.12 13.01 -11.32
CA ARG A 39 -3.29 14.16 -12.22
C ARG A 39 -4.22 15.20 -11.63
N GLU A 40 -5.33 14.79 -11.03
CA GLU A 40 -6.39 15.67 -10.52
C GLU A 40 -6.06 16.24 -9.14
N LEU A 41 -5.35 15.48 -8.29
CA LEU A 41 -4.90 15.96 -7.00
C LEU A 41 -3.69 16.89 -7.18
N GLN A 42 -3.94 18.18 -7.24
CA GLN A 42 -2.90 19.19 -7.34
C GLN A 42 -2.59 19.76 -5.95
N CYS A 43 -1.32 19.80 -5.58
CA CYS A 43 -0.87 20.42 -4.34
C CYS A 43 -0.32 21.82 -4.64
N GLN A 44 -0.86 22.85 -3.97
CA GLN A 44 -0.43 24.24 -4.14
C GLN A 44 0.95 24.52 -3.56
N GLN A 45 1.38 23.75 -2.54
CA GLN A 45 2.61 24.03 -1.78
C GLN A 45 3.77 23.08 -2.06
N GLY A 46 3.70 22.31 -3.12
CA GLY A 46 4.75 21.39 -3.52
C GLY A 46 4.30 19.94 -3.64
N LYS A 47 4.84 19.24 -4.61
CA LYS A 47 4.48 17.87 -4.93
C LYS A 47 4.82 16.87 -3.80
N GLU A 48 5.73 17.24 -2.91
CA GLU A 48 6.22 16.41 -1.80
C GLU A 48 5.18 16.22 -0.68
N ALA A 49 4.19 17.11 -0.61
CA ALA A 49 3.13 17.03 0.38
C ALA A 49 2.06 15.99 0.02
N LEU A 50 1.89 15.69 -1.26
CA LEU A 50 0.93 14.70 -1.73
C LEU A 50 1.60 13.32 -1.78
N PHE A 51 1.28 12.49 -0.80
CA PHE A 51 1.82 11.15 -0.69
C PHE A 51 0.72 10.11 -0.81
N MET A 52 0.91 9.19 -1.74
CA MET A 52 0.01 8.05 -1.94
C MET A 52 0.80 6.77 -1.75
N ALA A 53 0.35 5.92 -0.84
CA ALA A 53 0.95 4.63 -0.54
C ALA A 53 -0.08 3.53 -0.56
N GLY A 54 0.33 2.34 -0.93
CA GLY A 54 -0.56 1.19 -0.96
C GLY A 54 0.13 -0.09 -1.33
N SER A 55 -0.66 -1.10 -1.58
CA SER A 55 -0.21 -2.40 -2.02
C SER A 55 -1.07 -2.92 -3.17
N PHE A 56 -0.47 -3.73 -4.00
CA PHE A 56 -1.13 -4.55 -4.98
C PHE A 56 -1.15 -5.99 -4.48
N ALA A 57 -2.28 -6.67 -4.57
CA ALA A 57 -2.34 -8.10 -4.36
C ALA A 57 -1.60 -8.82 -5.49
N TYR A 58 -1.07 -10.00 -5.19
CA TYR A 58 -0.43 -10.83 -6.21
C TYR A 58 -1.42 -11.18 -7.34
N ASP A 59 -2.67 -11.41 -6.96
CA ASP A 59 -3.73 -11.82 -7.88
C ASP A 59 -4.19 -10.71 -8.84
N LEU A 60 -3.74 -9.46 -8.65
CA LEU A 60 -3.98 -8.36 -9.60
C LEU A 60 -3.50 -8.71 -11.00
N ILE A 61 -2.52 -9.60 -11.14
CA ILE A 61 -2.03 -10.09 -12.44
C ILE A 61 -3.15 -10.68 -13.29
N ALA A 62 -4.18 -11.25 -12.68
CA ALA A 62 -5.36 -11.77 -13.38
C ALA A 62 -6.17 -10.70 -14.12
N SER A 63 -5.94 -9.41 -13.81
CA SER A 63 -6.51 -8.28 -14.56
C SER A 63 -5.86 -8.09 -15.95
N PHE A 64 -4.67 -8.64 -16.15
CA PHE A 64 -3.84 -8.45 -17.35
C PHE A 64 -3.56 -9.76 -18.08
N GLU A 65 -3.47 -10.87 -17.36
CA GLU A 65 -3.10 -12.17 -17.87
C GLU A 65 -4.21 -13.20 -17.67
N ASP A 66 -4.31 -14.15 -18.61
CA ASP A 66 -5.15 -15.32 -18.44
C ASP A 66 -4.47 -16.33 -17.52
N LEU A 67 -4.93 -16.39 -16.29
CA LEU A 67 -4.43 -17.36 -15.32
C LEU A 67 -5.33 -18.60 -15.28
N PRO A 68 -4.75 -19.78 -15.01
CA PRO A 68 -5.57 -20.96 -14.71
C PRO A 68 -6.44 -20.67 -13.47
N GLU A 69 -7.61 -21.31 -13.40
CA GLU A 69 -8.50 -21.17 -12.24
C GLU A 69 -7.74 -21.44 -10.94
N VAL A 70 -7.67 -20.42 -10.11
CA VAL A 70 -7.13 -20.52 -8.75
C VAL A 70 -8.30 -20.71 -7.80
N PRO A 71 -8.27 -21.73 -6.92
CA PRO A 71 -9.33 -21.89 -5.92
C PRO A 71 -9.46 -20.61 -5.09
N GLN A 72 -10.68 -20.11 -4.97
CA GLN A 72 -10.93 -18.96 -4.08
C GLN A 72 -10.58 -19.36 -2.65
N GLY A 73 -9.62 -18.65 -2.08
CA GLY A 73 -9.29 -18.74 -0.66
C GLY A 73 -10.33 -18.04 0.20
N SER A 74 -10.17 -18.14 1.52
CA SER A 74 -11.00 -17.40 2.49
C SER A 74 -10.60 -15.93 2.64
N ASN A 75 -9.74 -15.42 1.77
CA ASN A 75 -9.18 -14.08 1.85
C ASN A 75 -9.98 -13.12 0.96
N ASP A 76 -10.55 -12.07 1.55
CA ASP A 76 -11.34 -11.04 0.89
C ASP A 76 -10.52 -9.77 0.62
N CYS A 77 -9.20 -9.87 0.51
CA CYS A 77 -8.35 -8.73 0.20
C CYS A 77 -8.68 -8.17 -1.19
N PRO A 78 -8.77 -6.84 -1.33
CA PRO A 78 -8.94 -6.22 -2.63
C PRO A 78 -7.70 -6.42 -3.51
N ASP A 79 -7.87 -6.38 -4.83
CA ASP A 79 -6.79 -6.51 -5.80
C ASP A 79 -5.72 -5.43 -5.62
N TYR A 80 -6.11 -4.25 -5.18
CA TYR A 80 -5.20 -3.24 -4.66
C TYR A 80 -5.90 -2.28 -3.69
N CYS A 81 -5.11 -1.69 -2.79
CA CYS A 81 -5.57 -0.71 -1.83
C CYS A 81 -4.53 0.41 -1.71
N PHE A 82 -4.98 1.65 -1.84
CA PHE A 82 -4.11 2.83 -1.71
C PHE A 82 -4.70 3.83 -0.74
N TYR A 83 -3.83 4.45 0.02
CA TYR A 83 -4.13 5.54 0.94
C TYR A 83 -3.51 6.82 0.42
N VAL A 84 -4.30 7.89 0.40
CA VAL A 84 -3.79 9.25 0.22
C VAL A 84 -3.56 9.83 1.61
N ALA A 85 -2.31 10.14 1.91
CA ALA A 85 -1.94 10.56 3.26
C ALA A 85 -2.41 11.99 3.54
N GLU A 86 -3.27 12.17 4.54
CA GLU A 86 -3.66 13.48 5.07
C GLU A 86 -2.55 14.07 5.97
N THR A 87 -1.77 13.21 6.63
CA THR A 87 -0.68 13.62 7.51
C THR A 87 0.54 12.75 7.24
N LEU A 88 1.70 13.35 7.09
CA LEU A 88 2.95 12.68 6.78
C LEU A 88 4.05 13.13 7.73
N ILE A 89 4.85 12.18 8.19
CA ILE A 89 6.09 12.42 8.93
C ILE A 89 7.24 11.95 8.05
N THR A 90 8.10 12.87 7.65
CA THR A 90 9.29 12.57 6.87
C THR A 90 10.53 12.72 7.73
N ILE A 91 11.36 11.69 7.81
CA ILE A 91 12.61 11.67 8.54
C ILE A 91 13.76 11.58 7.54
N ASP A 92 14.56 12.62 7.46
CA ASP A 92 15.78 12.66 6.64
C ASP A 92 16.99 12.36 7.53
N HIS A 93 17.50 11.14 7.43
CA HIS A 93 18.63 10.69 8.25
C HIS A 93 19.95 11.36 7.84
N ILE A 94 20.07 11.84 6.62
CA ILE A 94 21.28 12.53 6.14
C ILE A 94 21.31 13.95 6.70
N LYS A 95 20.21 14.67 6.59
CA LYS A 95 20.08 16.05 7.12
C LYS A 95 19.74 16.08 8.60
N GLN A 96 19.47 14.92 9.21
CA GLN A 96 19.00 14.80 10.60
C GLN A 96 17.82 15.72 10.91
N SER A 97 16.87 15.75 10.00
CA SER A 97 15.68 16.59 10.13
C SER A 97 14.40 15.76 10.07
N THR A 98 13.41 16.22 10.81
CA THR A 98 12.06 15.64 10.80
C THR A 98 11.09 16.72 10.36
N GLN A 99 10.29 16.41 9.35
CA GLN A 99 9.27 17.30 8.82
C GLN A 99 7.88 16.68 9.04
N LEU A 100 6.97 17.48 9.56
CA LEU A 100 5.57 17.13 9.70
C LEU A 100 4.77 17.92 8.67
N VAL A 101 4.02 17.22 7.84
CA VAL A 101 3.23 17.82 6.77
C VAL A 101 1.79 17.33 6.90
N ALA A 102 0.84 18.24 6.71
CA ALA A 102 -0.57 17.87 6.55
C ALA A 102 -1.09 18.42 5.22
N CYS A 103 -1.85 17.61 4.51
CA CYS A 103 -2.56 17.97 3.30
C CYS A 103 -4.03 18.21 3.62
N LEU A 104 -4.50 19.41 3.35
CA LEU A 104 -5.91 19.73 3.43
C LEU A 104 -6.55 19.48 2.07
N PHE A 105 -7.38 18.44 2.00
CA PHE A 105 -8.15 18.13 0.80
C PHE A 105 -9.50 18.86 0.87
N GLY A 106 -9.81 19.64 -0.15
CA GLY A 106 -11.06 20.35 -0.23
C GLY A 106 -11.16 21.14 -1.53
N GLY A 107 -12.35 21.66 -1.84
CA GLY A 107 -12.62 22.56 -2.96
C GLY A 107 -13.07 23.95 -2.45
N GLU A 108 -13.24 24.89 -3.37
CA GLU A 108 -13.61 26.28 -3.03
C GLU A 108 -15.00 26.40 -2.34
N GLU A 109 -15.86 25.38 -2.50
CA GLU A 109 -17.21 25.36 -1.92
C GLU A 109 -17.32 24.47 -0.65
N ASP A 110 -16.19 24.10 -0.04
CA ASP A 110 -16.20 23.25 1.15
C ASP A 110 -16.44 24.05 2.43
N GLU A 111 -17.70 24.10 2.87
CA GLU A 111 -18.11 24.79 4.11
C GLU A 111 -17.40 24.28 5.38
N GLN A 112 -16.77 23.09 5.34
CA GLN A 112 -16.06 22.50 6.47
C GLN A 112 -14.55 22.71 6.43
N LEU A 113 -14.05 23.48 5.48
CA LEU A 113 -12.62 23.65 5.25
C LEU A 113 -11.88 24.19 6.50
N ASP A 114 -12.45 25.19 7.16
CA ASP A 114 -11.88 25.79 8.38
C ASP A 114 -11.84 24.77 9.55
N ALA A 115 -12.87 23.98 9.71
CA ALA A 115 -12.92 22.95 10.75
C ALA A 115 -11.88 21.85 10.48
N ARG A 116 -11.70 21.44 9.22
CA ARG A 116 -10.67 20.48 8.83
C ARG A 116 -9.27 21.05 9.03
N TYR A 117 -9.04 22.30 8.67
CA TYR A 117 -7.77 22.97 8.89
C TYR A 117 -7.41 23.02 10.38
N ALA A 118 -8.36 23.40 11.23
CA ALA A 118 -8.17 23.44 12.67
C ALA A 118 -7.83 22.03 13.23
N ARG A 119 -8.54 20.98 12.77
CA ARG A 119 -8.28 19.61 13.16
C ARG A 119 -6.87 19.14 12.76
N LEU A 120 -6.45 19.44 11.53
CA LEU A 120 -5.13 19.08 11.04
C LEU A 120 -4.01 19.80 11.78
N THR A 121 -4.19 21.09 12.05
CA THR A 121 -3.25 21.88 12.83
C THR A 121 -3.08 21.31 14.24
N ALA A 122 -4.18 20.98 14.92
CA ALA A 122 -4.13 20.35 16.23
C ALA A 122 -3.43 18.97 16.20
N ARG A 123 -3.65 18.18 15.14
CA ARG A 123 -2.97 16.89 14.94
C ARG A 123 -1.46 17.06 14.76
N LEU A 124 -1.01 18.04 13.93
CA LEU A 124 0.42 18.30 13.76
C LEU A 124 1.07 18.76 15.06
N GLU A 125 0.42 19.60 15.85
CA GLU A 125 0.94 20.04 17.14
C GLU A 125 1.03 18.88 18.14
N SER A 126 0.04 17.96 18.16
CA SER A 126 0.09 16.74 18.96
C SER A 126 1.27 15.84 18.57
N PHE A 127 1.53 15.65 17.27
CA PHE A 127 2.69 14.89 16.83
C PHE A 127 4.02 15.56 17.21
N LYS A 128 4.11 16.86 17.05
CA LYS A 128 5.30 17.63 17.46
C LYS A 128 5.58 17.47 18.95
N GLN A 129 4.57 17.55 19.79
CA GLN A 129 4.71 17.32 21.23
C GLN A 129 5.12 15.88 21.55
N ALA A 130 4.53 14.89 20.86
CA ALA A 130 4.91 13.49 21.04
C ALA A 130 6.38 13.23 20.66
N CYS A 131 6.86 13.84 19.58
CA CYS A 131 8.27 13.74 19.16
C CYS A 131 9.26 14.36 20.16
N GLN A 132 8.81 15.28 21.00
CA GLN A 132 9.65 15.93 22.01
C GLN A 132 9.69 15.15 23.35
N GLN A 133 8.82 14.17 23.51
CA GLN A 133 8.80 13.36 24.74
C GLN A 133 9.86 12.26 24.70
N PRO A 134 10.51 11.98 25.84
CA PRO A 134 11.43 10.84 25.91
C PRO A 134 10.66 9.54 25.62
N LEU A 135 11.30 8.63 24.89
CA LEU A 135 10.73 7.31 24.67
C LEU A 135 10.50 6.62 26.01
N PRO A 136 9.35 5.98 26.23
CA PRO A 136 9.14 5.14 27.39
C PRO A 136 10.22 4.03 27.40
N ALA A 137 10.72 3.70 28.58
CA ALA A 137 11.65 2.60 28.71
C ALA A 137 11.07 1.34 28.05
N PRO A 138 11.86 0.60 27.26
CA PRO A 138 11.36 -0.62 26.65
C PRO A 138 10.84 -1.55 27.75
N GLN A 139 9.56 -1.85 27.69
CA GLN A 139 9.01 -2.89 28.55
C GLN A 139 9.65 -4.20 28.11
N GLY A 140 10.36 -4.85 29.02
CA GLY A 140 10.97 -6.14 28.74
C GLY A 140 9.91 -7.09 28.18
N THR A 141 10.07 -7.49 26.95
CA THR A 141 9.24 -8.57 26.39
C THR A 141 9.55 -9.83 27.19
N ALA A 142 8.52 -10.45 27.75
CA ALA A 142 8.68 -11.75 28.38
C ALA A 142 9.37 -12.68 27.35
N PRO A 143 10.43 -13.41 27.75
CA PRO A 143 11.07 -14.34 26.85
C PRO A 143 10.04 -15.34 26.34
N LEU A 144 10.07 -15.64 25.06
CA LEU A 144 9.26 -16.71 24.48
C LEU A 144 9.66 -18.03 25.17
N THR A 145 8.80 -18.53 26.04
CA THR A 145 9.04 -19.72 26.88
C THR A 145 8.46 -21.01 26.29
N GLY A 146 8.13 -21.02 25.00
CA GLY A 146 7.60 -22.19 24.30
C GLY A 146 8.56 -22.76 23.26
N ALA A 147 8.49 -24.06 23.02
CA ALA A 147 9.13 -24.65 21.86
C ALA A 147 8.48 -24.10 20.58
N LEU A 148 9.28 -23.64 19.63
CA LEU A 148 8.81 -23.25 18.31
C LEU A 148 8.25 -24.52 17.62
N ALA A 149 6.96 -24.50 17.31
CA ALA A 149 6.37 -25.52 16.44
C ALA A 149 6.73 -25.16 15.00
N VAL A 150 7.41 -26.05 14.32
CA VAL A 150 7.73 -25.94 12.90
C VAL A 150 6.99 -27.01 12.12
N ASP A 151 6.51 -26.68 10.94
CA ASP A 151 5.82 -27.60 10.04
C ASP A 151 6.77 -28.63 9.41
N LYS A 152 8.06 -28.25 9.27
CA LYS A 152 9.10 -29.06 8.62
C LYS A 152 10.39 -29.03 9.44
N GLY A 153 10.99 -30.21 9.59
CA GLY A 153 12.33 -30.30 10.22
C GLY A 153 13.43 -29.84 9.27
N ASP A 154 14.59 -29.46 9.83
CA ASP A 154 15.73 -28.89 9.12
C ASP A 154 16.17 -29.69 7.90
N LYS A 155 16.23 -31.03 8.01
CA LYS A 155 16.64 -31.91 6.91
C LYS A 155 15.68 -31.84 5.72
N GLN A 156 14.38 -31.79 6.00
CA GLN A 156 13.36 -31.68 4.97
C GLN A 156 13.43 -30.32 4.31
N PHE A 157 13.53 -29.25 5.10
CA PHE A 157 13.69 -27.88 4.61
C PHE A 157 14.90 -27.75 3.68
N CYS A 158 16.06 -28.22 4.10
CA CYS A 158 17.27 -28.19 3.27
C CYS A 158 17.12 -28.96 1.96
N ALA A 159 16.47 -30.14 1.99
CA ALA A 159 16.22 -30.91 0.78
C ALA A 159 15.29 -30.18 -0.21
N GLU A 160 14.25 -29.52 0.28
CA GLU A 160 13.35 -28.71 -0.55
C GLU A 160 14.06 -27.50 -1.14
N VAL A 161 14.92 -26.82 -0.38
CA VAL A 161 15.76 -25.73 -0.88
C VAL A 161 16.65 -26.20 -2.04
N GLU A 162 17.33 -27.33 -1.90
CA GLU A 162 18.16 -27.87 -3.00
C GLU A 162 17.34 -28.26 -4.22
N LYS A 163 16.14 -28.78 -4.03
CA LYS A 163 15.19 -29.03 -5.13
C LYS A 163 14.82 -27.73 -5.86
N LEU A 164 14.46 -26.68 -5.13
CA LEU A 164 14.11 -25.37 -5.71
C LEU A 164 15.32 -24.76 -6.44
N LYS A 165 16.52 -24.85 -5.90
CA LYS A 165 17.74 -24.44 -6.60
C LYS A 165 17.94 -25.19 -7.93
N GLY A 166 17.50 -26.47 -7.98
CA GLY A 166 17.45 -27.23 -9.23
C GLY A 166 16.51 -26.62 -10.26
N PHE A 167 15.34 -26.14 -9.86
CA PHE A 167 14.40 -25.44 -10.75
C PHE A 167 14.98 -24.10 -11.25
N ILE A 168 15.62 -23.32 -10.36
CA ILE A 168 16.28 -22.05 -10.74
C ILE A 168 17.38 -22.32 -11.80
N ARG A 169 18.22 -23.34 -11.61
CA ARG A 169 19.30 -23.67 -12.56
C ARG A 169 18.77 -24.09 -13.93
N ARG A 170 17.57 -24.65 -14.02
CA ARG A 170 16.92 -25.01 -15.29
C ARG A 170 16.14 -23.83 -15.92
N GLY A 171 15.99 -22.74 -15.20
CA GLY A 171 15.21 -21.59 -15.66
C GLY A 171 13.70 -21.76 -15.51
N ASP A 172 13.24 -22.75 -14.71
CA ASP A 172 11.80 -22.98 -14.47
C ASP A 172 11.22 -21.89 -13.55
N ILE A 173 12.03 -21.35 -12.65
CA ILE A 173 11.68 -20.28 -11.70
C ILE A 173 12.89 -19.36 -11.47
N PHE A 174 12.65 -18.13 -11.03
CA PHE A 174 13.72 -17.15 -10.72
C PHE A 174 14.09 -17.12 -9.24
N GLN A 175 13.15 -17.45 -8.38
CA GLN A 175 13.29 -17.43 -6.92
C GLN A 175 12.70 -18.69 -6.32
#